data_f952ffdc5b1e5121b29c4e671a801d76
#
_entry.id   f952ffdc5b1e5121b29c4e671a801d76
#
_cell.length_a   1.000
_cell.length_b   1.000
_cell.length_c   1.000
_cell.angle_alpha   90.00
_cell.angle_beta   90.00
_cell.angle_gamma   90.00
#
_symmetry.space_group_name_H-M   'P 1'
#
loop_
_entity.id
_entity.type
_entity.pdbx_description
1 polymer ?
#
loop_
_entity_poly.entity_id
_entity_poly.type
_entity_poly.pdbx_seq_one_letter_code
_entity_poly.pdbx_strand_id
1 'polypeptide(L)'
;MDIRRDLTVGSVPVAHRASPWLALLVATTWLLTGCGGSDGNDAGGGPPPAADTTPPTVPQGLVATAQSASEVVLEWQASSDAGTGVAGYRVYRDGGTDPIATVTAGTRHVDTGLNPSTQYSYTVQAFDAASPANASAVSAAVVATTPADDGTPEEVTLAVERVFDRLPAFASPVAALQAPGDAATWYVVEQPGRVLAFDARADVAATRTVIDLRDRVTAGGERGLLGMAFHPAYPTNPRAYLSYTTTVSGSLVSRVSEFQTRDGGLTLDAGSEHVLLRVAQPAVNHNGGHLAFGPDDGLLYIGFGDGGGSGDGWGAFGNGQGLQTVLGKMLRIDVEGASATAPYRIPAGNPYAGNAPCAEGEGAQPCPEIYAFGFRNPWRWSFDRATAELWVADVGQGAREEVDRVIAGGNYGWRCFEGTLVYNADCGPNAASSLPPVLEYARDAGHAITGGYVYRGTDIPGLAGRYVFADFVSGRLWHVPGDVAPTRVVQAAEAVQSGLAIASFAESTDGELYVLDYGGALYRIVAAP
;
A
#
# COMPACT_ATOMS: atom_id res chain seq x y z
N MET A 1 -43.19 28.97 -34.24
CA MET A 1 -43.01 30.41 -34.08
C MET A 1 -41.51 30.66 -34.04
N ASP A 2 -41.04 31.14 -35.16
CA ASP A 2 -39.65 31.34 -35.56
C ASP A 2 -39.09 32.61 -34.92
N ILE A 3 -37.84 32.64 -34.48
CA ILE A 3 -36.96 33.82 -34.56
C ILE A 3 -35.50 33.35 -34.47
N ARG A 4 -34.85 33.35 -35.64
CA ARG A 4 -33.41 33.46 -35.84
C ARG A 4 -32.97 34.91 -35.66
N ARG A 5 -31.73 35.12 -35.15
CA ARG A 5 -30.76 36.20 -35.51
C ARG A 5 -29.44 35.83 -34.87
N ASP A 6 -28.43 35.42 -35.63
CA ASP A 6 -27.41 36.18 -36.38
C ASP A 6 -26.66 37.22 -35.52
N LEU A 7 -25.34 37.04 -35.43
CA LEU A 7 -24.28 38.04 -35.68
C LEU A 7 -22.91 37.54 -35.24
N THR A 8 -22.10 37.15 -36.15
CA THR A 8 -20.89 37.80 -36.74
C THR A 8 -19.59 37.67 -35.95
N VAL A 9 -18.69 37.06 -36.69
CA VAL A 9 -17.24 36.88 -36.50
C VAL A 9 -16.52 38.22 -36.35
N GLY A 10 -15.64 38.33 -35.36
CA GLY A 10 -14.63 39.37 -35.24
C GLY A 10 -13.25 38.73 -35.00
N SER A 11 -12.48 38.66 -36.07
CA SER A 11 -11.07 38.30 -36.06
C SER A 11 -10.20 39.48 -35.60
N VAL A 12 -9.27 39.26 -34.67
CA VAL A 12 -8.19 40.21 -34.36
C VAL A 12 -6.86 39.46 -34.37
N PRO A 13 -5.79 40.02 -34.94
CA PRO A 13 -4.62 39.28 -35.38
C PRO A 13 -3.55 39.03 -34.31
N VAL A 14 -2.84 37.92 -34.52
CA VAL A 14 -1.64 37.49 -33.79
C VAL A 14 -0.48 38.45 -34.09
N ALA A 15 0.12 39.01 -33.04
CA ALA A 15 1.44 39.66 -33.10
C ALA A 15 2.47 38.81 -32.37
N HIS A 16 3.34 38.14 -33.13
CA HIS A 16 4.57 37.56 -32.64
C HIS A 16 5.54 38.64 -32.15
N ARG A 17 5.97 38.58 -30.92
CA ARG A 17 7.23 39.20 -30.50
C ARG A 17 8.09 38.16 -29.79
N ALA A 18 9.18 37.82 -30.48
CA ALA A 18 10.36 37.17 -29.88
C ALA A 18 11.11 38.19 -29.04
N SER A 19 11.64 37.78 -27.88
CA SER A 19 12.66 38.51 -27.14
C SER A 19 13.63 37.56 -26.48
N PRO A 20 14.93 37.90 -26.42
CA PRO A 20 16.01 36.98 -26.25
C PRO A 20 16.41 36.82 -24.77
N TRP A 21 17.05 35.69 -24.53
CA TRP A 21 17.69 35.31 -23.28
C TRP A 21 18.81 36.25 -22.87
N LEU A 22 18.78 36.75 -21.66
CA LEU A 22 19.94 37.37 -20.98
C LEU A 22 20.24 36.57 -19.72
N ALA A 23 21.32 35.83 -19.77
CA ALA A 23 21.91 35.17 -18.61
C ALA A 23 22.61 36.21 -17.75
N LEU A 24 22.21 36.33 -16.48
CA LEU A 24 22.93 37.19 -15.49
C LEU A 24 23.69 36.28 -14.53
N LEU A 25 25.01 36.20 -14.73
CA LEU A 25 25.98 35.70 -13.77
C LEU A 25 26.16 36.78 -12.68
N VAL A 26 25.82 36.49 -11.43
CA VAL A 26 26.21 37.29 -10.28
C VAL A 26 27.39 36.61 -9.59
N ALA A 27 28.56 37.13 -9.81
CA ALA A 27 29.74 36.84 -9.02
C ALA A 27 29.79 37.78 -7.82
N THR A 28 29.66 37.27 -6.60
CA THR A 28 29.89 38.01 -5.36
C THR A 28 31.32 37.83 -4.90
N THR A 29 32.12 38.84 -5.13
CA THR A 29 33.45 39.04 -4.51
C THR A 29 33.29 39.54 -3.09
N TRP A 30 33.87 38.84 -2.13
CA TRP A 30 34.05 39.32 -0.76
C TRP A 30 35.37 40.08 -0.64
N LEU A 31 35.28 41.37 -0.33
CA LEU A 31 36.43 42.19 0.08
C LEU A 31 36.65 41.99 1.59
N LEU A 32 37.85 41.59 1.93
CA LEU A 32 38.41 41.63 3.28
C LEU A 32 38.83 43.06 3.61
N THR A 33 38.24 43.65 4.64
CA THR A 33 38.86 44.74 5.39
C THR A 33 39.06 44.28 6.82
N GLY A 34 40.32 44.15 7.20
CA GLY A 34 40.72 43.89 8.56
C GLY A 34 40.78 45.16 9.38
N CYS A 35 40.51 45.06 10.68
CA CYS A 35 41.16 45.86 11.73
C CYS A 35 41.09 45.07 13.05
N GLY A 36 42.22 45.02 13.73
CA GLY A 36 42.52 44.14 14.83
C GLY A 36 41.94 44.55 16.18
N GLY A 37 42.01 43.61 17.10
CA GLY A 37 41.74 43.73 18.53
C GLY A 37 41.96 42.39 19.18
N SER A 38 43.05 42.27 19.90
CA SER A 38 43.44 41.13 20.73
C SER A 38 42.43 40.85 21.82
N ASP A 39 42.04 39.56 22.04
CA ASP A 39 42.23 38.90 23.34
C ASP A 39 41.84 37.43 23.22
N GLY A 40 42.67 36.57 23.78
CA GLY A 40 42.68 35.14 23.59
C GLY A 40 41.54 34.38 24.25
N ASN A 41 41.21 33.30 23.58
CA ASN A 41 40.94 32.00 24.21
C ASN A 41 41.14 30.94 23.15
N ASP A 42 42.21 30.18 23.27
CA ASP A 42 42.45 28.93 22.59
C ASP A 42 41.33 27.93 22.95
N ALA A 43 40.34 27.78 22.09
CA ALA A 43 39.54 26.59 21.99
C ALA A 43 40.17 25.75 20.88
N GLY A 44 41.00 24.77 21.28
CA GLY A 44 41.65 23.82 20.40
C GLY A 44 40.66 23.12 19.46
N GLY A 45 40.61 23.58 18.21
CA GLY A 45 40.04 22.79 17.12
C GLY A 45 40.94 21.57 16.90
N GLY A 46 40.58 20.44 17.48
CA GLY A 46 41.21 19.16 17.12
C GLY A 46 41.09 18.98 15.59
N PRO A 47 42.04 18.26 14.99
CA PRO A 47 41.94 17.92 13.57
C PRO A 47 40.58 17.27 13.31
N PRO A 48 39.96 17.47 12.15
CA PRO A 48 38.71 16.79 11.81
C PRO A 48 38.90 15.29 12.03
N PRO A 49 37.88 14.58 12.52
CA PRO A 49 37.98 13.14 12.70
C PRO A 49 38.46 12.50 11.42
N ALA A 50 39.43 11.60 11.51
CA ALA A 50 39.96 10.89 10.36
C ALA A 50 38.79 10.20 9.62
N ALA A 51 38.78 10.32 8.28
CA ALA A 51 37.78 9.65 7.47
C ALA A 51 37.86 8.12 7.75
N ASP A 52 36.71 7.50 7.89
CA ASP A 52 36.63 6.05 8.01
C ASP A 52 37.10 5.40 6.69
N THR A 53 38.09 4.52 6.77
CA THR A 53 38.63 3.76 5.66
C THR A 53 38.57 2.25 5.91
N THR A 54 37.91 1.83 6.98
CA THR A 54 37.84 0.43 7.40
C THR A 54 36.53 -0.17 6.89
N PRO A 55 36.58 -1.21 6.03
CA PRO A 55 35.35 -1.83 5.57
C PRO A 55 34.66 -2.66 6.68
N PRO A 56 33.34 -2.86 6.60
CA PRO A 56 32.63 -3.79 7.46
C PRO A 56 33.18 -5.22 7.40
N THR A 57 32.86 -6.03 8.41
CA THR A 57 33.13 -7.47 8.38
C THR A 57 32.35 -8.13 7.24
N VAL A 58 32.93 -9.18 6.65
CA VAL A 58 32.26 -9.98 5.59
C VAL A 58 31.01 -10.65 6.19
N PRO A 59 29.84 -10.57 5.53
CA PRO A 59 28.63 -11.28 5.96
C PRO A 59 28.89 -12.79 6.10
N GLN A 60 28.47 -13.37 7.22
CA GLN A 60 28.63 -14.78 7.53
C GLN A 60 27.29 -15.49 7.55
N GLY A 61 27.30 -16.83 7.46
CA GLY A 61 26.09 -17.64 7.61
C GLY A 61 25.04 -17.41 6.53
N LEU A 62 25.46 -16.99 5.31
CA LEU A 62 24.52 -16.88 4.19
C LEU A 62 23.90 -18.24 3.89
N VAL A 63 22.57 -18.26 3.83
CA VAL A 63 21.73 -19.41 3.44
C VAL A 63 20.85 -18.94 2.28
N ALA A 64 20.66 -19.83 1.29
CA ALA A 64 19.71 -19.62 0.19
C ALA A 64 18.72 -20.78 0.18
N THR A 65 17.44 -20.49 0.34
CA THR A 65 16.36 -21.49 0.39
C THR A 65 15.37 -21.20 -0.74
N ALA A 66 15.20 -22.15 -1.68
CA ALA A 66 14.17 -22.04 -2.70
C ALA A 66 12.78 -22.21 -2.03
N GLN A 67 11.95 -21.17 -2.13
CA GLN A 67 10.60 -21.15 -1.56
C GLN A 67 9.55 -21.61 -2.59
N SER A 68 9.80 -21.37 -3.89
CA SER A 68 8.91 -21.79 -4.98
C SER A 68 9.72 -22.05 -6.25
N ALA A 69 9.03 -22.41 -7.32
CA ALA A 69 9.61 -22.57 -8.65
C ALA A 69 10.26 -21.29 -9.21
N SER A 70 10.01 -20.14 -8.59
CA SER A 70 10.46 -18.84 -9.09
C SER A 70 10.99 -17.90 -7.99
N GLU A 71 11.17 -18.41 -6.75
CA GLU A 71 11.58 -17.59 -5.60
C GLU A 71 12.64 -18.29 -4.74
N VAL A 72 13.67 -17.53 -4.33
CA VAL A 72 14.72 -17.93 -3.40
C VAL A 72 14.85 -16.90 -2.29
N VAL A 73 14.76 -17.34 -1.04
CA VAL A 73 15.00 -16.52 0.14
C VAL A 73 16.46 -16.62 0.56
N LEU A 74 17.06 -15.47 0.82
CA LEU A 74 18.43 -15.31 1.30
C LEU A 74 18.39 -14.74 2.72
N GLU A 75 19.15 -15.35 3.63
CA GLU A 75 19.32 -14.88 5.00
C GLU A 75 20.81 -14.97 5.38
N TRP A 76 21.28 -14.00 6.16
CA TRP A 76 22.68 -13.95 6.61
C TRP A 76 22.81 -13.34 8.01
N GLN A 77 23.96 -13.47 8.60
CA GLN A 77 24.27 -12.85 9.89
C GLN A 77 24.69 -11.39 9.69
N ALA A 78 24.31 -10.52 10.62
CA ALA A 78 24.66 -9.11 10.57
C ALA A 78 26.18 -8.92 10.62
N SER A 79 26.70 -8.06 9.75
CA SER A 79 28.08 -7.59 9.77
C SER A 79 28.26 -6.53 10.86
N SER A 80 29.52 -6.29 11.25
CA SER A 80 29.90 -5.21 12.16
C SER A 80 30.91 -4.28 11.50
N ASP A 81 30.85 -3.01 11.86
CA ASP A 81 31.83 -2.01 11.51
C ASP A 81 32.07 -1.10 12.72
N ALA A 82 33.36 -0.79 12.98
CA ALA A 82 33.74 -0.01 14.15
C ALA A 82 33.81 1.52 13.88
N GLY A 83 33.74 1.89 12.62
CA GLY A 83 33.81 3.29 12.16
C GLY A 83 32.44 3.92 12.00
N THR A 84 32.00 4.09 10.76
CA THR A 84 30.73 4.74 10.43
C THR A 84 29.52 3.81 10.57
N GLY A 85 29.71 2.54 10.86
CA GLY A 85 28.69 1.52 10.99
C GLY A 85 28.25 0.93 9.65
N VAL A 86 27.57 -0.22 9.70
CA VAL A 86 27.05 -0.90 8.50
C VAL A 86 25.84 -0.13 7.97
N ALA A 87 25.90 0.36 6.73
CA ALA A 87 24.82 1.08 6.05
C ALA A 87 23.90 0.12 5.28
N GLY A 88 24.39 -1.09 4.92
CA GLY A 88 23.56 -2.06 4.22
C GLY A 88 24.37 -3.18 3.57
N TYR A 89 23.66 -3.93 2.73
CA TYR A 89 24.18 -5.09 2.03
C TYR A 89 23.83 -5.03 0.54
N ARG A 90 24.73 -5.53 -0.32
CA ARG A 90 24.49 -5.75 -1.73
C ARG A 90 24.40 -7.24 -1.99
N VAL A 91 23.36 -7.67 -2.65
CA VAL A 91 23.13 -9.07 -3.00
C VAL A 91 23.50 -9.29 -4.46
N TYR A 92 24.24 -10.34 -4.75
CA TYR A 92 24.67 -10.70 -6.10
C TYR A 92 24.21 -12.11 -6.44
N ARG A 93 23.85 -12.33 -7.72
CA ARG A 93 23.45 -13.62 -8.26
C ARG A 93 24.38 -14.03 -9.41
N ASP A 94 24.72 -15.33 -9.47
CA ASP A 94 25.44 -16.00 -10.55
C ASP A 94 26.76 -15.33 -10.93
N GLY A 95 27.46 -14.77 -9.93
CA GLY A 95 28.75 -14.09 -10.15
C GLY A 95 28.66 -12.75 -10.91
N GLY A 96 27.45 -12.19 -11.01
CA GLY A 96 27.25 -10.85 -11.60
C GLY A 96 28.04 -9.77 -10.86
N THR A 97 28.46 -8.73 -11.58
CA THR A 97 29.18 -7.57 -11.02
C THR A 97 28.26 -6.50 -10.46
N ASP A 98 27.03 -6.44 -10.95
CA ASP A 98 26.00 -5.53 -10.46
C ASP A 98 25.13 -6.26 -9.43
N PRO A 99 24.80 -5.62 -8.29
CA PRO A 99 23.94 -6.22 -7.30
C PRO A 99 22.50 -6.32 -7.84
N ILE A 100 21.86 -7.46 -7.60
CA ILE A 100 20.41 -7.63 -7.88
C ILE A 100 19.55 -6.86 -6.87
N ALA A 101 20.09 -6.60 -5.67
CA ALA A 101 19.42 -5.81 -4.65
C ALA A 101 20.41 -5.11 -3.72
N THR A 102 19.94 -4.00 -3.11
CA THR A 102 20.60 -3.33 -1.99
C THR A 102 19.63 -3.33 -0.80
N VAL A 103 20.06 -3.95 0.30
CA VAL A 103 19.26 -4.09 1.55
C VAL A 103 19.82 -3.12 2.58
N THR A 104 19.06 -2.09 2.95
CA THR A 104 19.47 -1.06 3.93
C THR A 104 18.92 -1.31 5.33
N ALA A 105 18.04 -2.31 5.50
CA ALA A 105 17.51 -2.72 6.79
C ALA A 105 17.39 -4.24 6.86
N GLY A 106 17.84 -4.83 7.97
CA GLY A 106 17.79 -6.28 8.18
C GLY A 106 18.88 -7.07 7.45
N THR A 107 18.73 -8.39 7.42
CA THR A 107 19.70 -9.36 6.90
C THR A 107 19.00 -10.46 6.07
N ARG A 108 17.97 -10.07 5.33
CA ARG A 108 17.16 -10.95 4.49
C ARG A 108 16.86 -10.29 3.15
N HIS A 109 16.85 -11.09 2.08
CA HIS A 109 16.39 -10.68 0.74
C HIS A 109 15.63 -11.84 0.09
N VAL A 110 14.64 -11.49 -0.71
CA VAL A 110 13.88 -12.45 -1.52
C VAL A 110 14.16 -12.16 -2.99
N ASP A 111 14.75 -13.12 -3.70
CA ASP A 111 14.99 -13.05 -5.14
C ASP A 111 13.83 -13.74 -5.87
N THR A 112 13.12 -13.00 -6.71
CA THR A 112 11.88 -13.42 -7.37
C THR A 112 12.03 -13.43 -8.89
N GLY A 113 11.06 -14.02 -9.61
CA GLY A 113 11.07 -14.09 -11.07
C GLY A 113 12.12 -15.04 -11.62
N LEU A 114 12.49 -16.04 -10.85
CA LEU A 114 13.45 -17.07 -11.23
C LEU A 114 12.82 -18.11 -12.16
N ASN A 115 13.64 -18.80 -12.96
CA ASN A 115 13.15 -19.92 -13.78
C ASN A 115 13.03 -21.19 -12.93
N PRO A 116 12.00 -22.01 -13.15
CA PRO A 116 11.85 -23.33 -12.53
C PRO A 116 13.03 -24.27 -12.86
N SER A 117 13.27 -25.25 -11.98
CA SER A 117 14.30 -26.28 -12.13
C SER A 117 15.70 -25.71 -12.44
N THR A 118 15.99 -24.49 -11.96
CA THR A 118 17.20 -23.76 -12.27
C THR A 118 18.03 -23.54 -11.01
N GLN A 119 19.34 -23.78 -11.10
CA GLN A 119 20.28 -23.51 -10.02
C GLN A 119 20.78 -22.07 -10.11
N TYR A 120 20.74 -21.36 -8.99
CA TYR A 120 21.28 -20.02 -8.82
C TYR A 120 22.32 -19.99 -7.72
N SER A 121 23.36 -19.18 -7.87
CA SER A 121 24.36 -18.95 -6.84
C SER A 121 24.31 -17.52 -6.31
N TYR A 122 24.50 -17.35 -5.01
CA TYR A 122 24.38 -16.05 -4.35
C TYR A 122 25.56 -15.71 -3.49
N THR A 123 25.92 -14.42 -3.46
CA THR A 123 26.87 -13.83 -2.51
C THR A 123 26.33 -12.52 -1.99
N VAL A 124 26.75 -12.11 -0.78
CA VAL A 124 26.35 -10.85 -0.14
C VAL A 124 27.59 -10.08 0.29
N GLN A 125 27.59 -8.76 0.09
CA GLN A 125 28.65 -7.83 0.46
C GLN A 125 28.08 -6.76 1.40
N ALA A 126 28.74 -6.49 2.53
CA ALA A 126 28.37 -5.36 3.40
C ALA A 126 29.06 -4.06 2.96
N PHE A 127 28.43 -2.91 3.18
CA PHE A 127 29.02 -1.58 3.01
C PHE A 127 28.65 -0.66 4.19
N ASP A 128 29.53 0.31 4.46
CA ASP A 128 29.40 1.26 5.57
C ASP A 128 28.75 2.60 5.13
N ALA A 129 28.59 3.51 6.10
CA ALA A 129 28.05 4.85 5.86
C ALA A 129 29.14 5.92 5.56
N ALA A 130 30.38 5.51 5.31
CA ALA A 130 31.44 6.44 4.90
C ALA A 130 31.18 7.04 3.50
N SER A 131 31.83 8.16 3.20
CA SER A 131 31.74 8.79 1.87
C SER A 131 33.14 9.05 1.30
N PRO A 132 33.60 8.24 0.30
CA PRO A 132 32.89 7.11 -0.32
C PRO A 132 32.75 5.91 0.63
N ALA A 133 31.70 5.10 0.44
CA ALA A 133 31.45 3.93 1.26
C ALA A 133 32.54 2.86 1.08
N ASN A 134 33.04 2.30 2.21
CA ASN A 134 33.90 1.13 2.17
C ASN A 134 33.04 -0.14 2.08
N ALA A 135 33.49 -1.13 1.32
CA ALA A 135 32.78 -2.38 1.13
C ALA A 135 33.62 -3.57 1.57
N SER A 136 33.01 -4.54 2.24
CA SER A 136 33.67 -5.80 2.59
C SER A 136 34.03 -6.63 1.35
N ALA A 137 34.78 -7.72 1.52
CA ALA A 137 34.74 -8.80 0.55
C ALA A 137 33.32 -9.41 0.49
N VAL A 138 32.97 -10.08 -0.61
CA VAL A 138 31.73 -10.85 -0.73
C VAL A 138 31.79 -12.09 0.19
N SER A 139 30.64 -12.56 0.65
CA SER A 139 30.49 -13.81 1.41
C SER A 139 30.95 -15.03 0.61
N ALA A 140 31.09 -16.18 1.27
CA ALA A 140 31.09 -17.46 0.56
C ALA A 140 29.82 -17.58 -0.29
N ALA A 141 29.96 -18.15 -1.49
CA ALA A 141 28.81 -18.41 -2.35
C ALA A 141 27.98 -19.57 -1.81
N VAL A 142 26.65 -19.41 -1.85
CA VAL A 142 25.68 -20.48 -1.60
C VAL A 142 24.86 -20.71 -2.85
N VAL A 143 24.31 -21.91 -2.98
CA VAL A 143 23.47 -22.27 -4.14
C VAL A 143 22.11 -22.71 -3.68
N ALA A 144 21.09 -22.35 -4.45
CA ALA A 144 19.73 -22.88 -4.34
C ALA A 144 19.26 -23.34 -5.72
N THR A 145 18.47 -24.40 -5.77
CA THR A 145 17.82 -24.86 -7.01
C THR A 145 16.33 -24.70 -6.84
N THR A 146 15.70 -23.92 -7.71
CA THR A 146 14.25 -23.80 -7.74
C THR A 146 13.62 -25.15 -8.12
N PRO A 147 12.51 -25.56 -7.47
CA PRO A 147 11.78 -26.76 -7.87
C PRO A 147 11.24 -26.67 -9.30
N ALA A 148 10.78 -27.78 -9.83
CA ALA A 148 10.06 -27.80 -11.10
C ALA A 148 8.72 -27.05 -10.93
N ASP A 149 8.36 -26.24 -11.91
CA ASP A 149 6.98 -25.74 -12.03
C ASP A 149 6.18 -26.85 -12.75
N ASP A 150 5.54 -27.69 -11.98
CA ASP A 150 4.66 -28.76 -12.51
C ASP A 150 3.25 -28.24 -12.81
N GLY A 151 3.02 -26.93 -12.60
CA GLY A 151 1.74 -26.25 -12.85
C GLY A 151 0.62 -26.70 -11.91
N THR A 152 0.90 -27.62 -10.97
CA THR A 152 -0.03 -27.98 -9.91
C THR A 152 0.14 -27.00 -8.76
N PRO A 153 -0.91 -26.31 -8.30
CA PRO A 153 -0.85 -25.57 -7.06
C PRO A 153 -0.46 -26.54 -5.94
N GLU A 154 0.62 -26.28 -5.23
CA GLU A 154 0.92 -27.04 -4.01
C GLU A 154 -0.28 -26.90 -3.07
N GLU A 155 -0.92 -28.01 -2.74
CA GLU A 155 -2.09 -28.02 -1.85
C GLU A 155 -1.60 -27.72 -0.41
N VAL A 156 -1.61 -26.45 -0.04
CA VAL A 156 -1.43 -26.05 1.36
C VAL A 156 -2.81 -26.04 2.00
N THR A 157 -3.08 -27.04 2.81
CA THR A 157 -4.34 -27.09 3.55
C THR A 157 -4.23 -26.16 4.78
N LEU A 158 -5.18 -25.26 4.89
CA LEU A 158 -5.23 -24.26 5.97
C LEU A 158 -6.37 -24.55 6.95
N ALA A 159 -6.25 -24.01 8.13
CA ALA A 159 -7.31 -23.88 9.10
C ALA A 159 -7.35 -22.45 9.63
N VAL A 160 -8.46 -22.07 10.25
CA VAL A 160 -8.60 -20.80 10.98
C VAL A 160 -8.86 -21.08 12.45
N GLU A 161 -8.01 -20.56 13.32
CA GLU A 161 -8.12 -20.71 14.77
C GLU A 161 -8.54 -19.42 15.42
N ARG A 162 -9.62 -19.46 16.23
CA ARG A 162 -10.04 -18.29 16.98
C ARG A 162 -8.96 -17.88 17.97
N VAL A 163 -8.60 -16.60 17.95
CA VAL A 163 -7.62 -16.00 18.87
C VAL A 163 -8.26 -14.91 19.71
N PHE A 164 -7.64 -14.57 20.85
CA PHE A 164 -8.13 -13.52 21.75
C PHE A 164 -9.59 -13.76 22.21
N ASP A 165 -9.92 -15.03 22.47
CA ASP A 165 -11.28 -15.53 22.72
C ASP A 165 -11.96 -14.99 23.97
N ARG A 166 -11.17 -14.39 24.89
CA ARG A 166 -11.66 -13.74 26.12
C ARG A 166 -12.09 -12.28 25.91
N LEU A 167 -11.74 -11.69 24.75
CA LEU A 167 -12.20 -10.35 24.44
C LEU A 167 -13.71 -10.32 24.17
N PRO A 168 -14.40 -9.23 24.53
CA PRO A 168 -15.76 -8.98 24.05
C PRO A 168 -15.79 -8.99 22.52
N ALA A 169 -16.91 -9.42 21.94
CA ALA A 169 -17.09 -9.36 20.48
C ALA A 169 -17.00 -7.90 20.00
N PHE A 170 -16.26 -7.69 18.91
CA PHE A 170 -16.17 -6.40 18.23
C PHE A 170 -17.45 -6.11 17.44
N ALA A 171 -17.81 -4.84 17.32
CA ALA A 171 -19.01 -4.43 16.56
C ALA A 171 -18.66 -4.29 15.07
N SER A 172 -18.95 -5.33 14.26
CA SER A 172 -18.68 -5.34 12.81
C SER A 172 -17.25 -4.89 12.49
N PRO A 173 -16.21 -5.64 12.90
CA PRO A 173 -14.83 -5.26 12.67
C PRO A 173 -14.52 -5.34 11.18
N VAL A 174 -13.87 -4.30 10.64
CA VAL A 174 -13.56 -4.18 9.21
C VAL A 174 -12.08 -3.96 8.92
N ALA A 175 -11.25 -3.74 9.91
CA ALA A 175 -9.79 -3.76 9.79
C ALA A 175 -9.15 -4.08 11.15
N ALA A 176 -7.99 -4.72 11.13
CA ALA A 176 -7.10 -4.82 12.27
C ALA A 176 -5.66 -4.60 11.82
N LEU A 177 -4.84 -3.96 12.65
CA LEU A 177 -3.47 -3.63 12.33
C LEU A 177 -2.64 -3.47 13.61
N GLN A 178 -1.33 -3.56 13.45
CA GLN A 178 -0.35 -3.17 14.47
C GLN A 178 0.30 -1.85 14.05
N ALA A 179 0.72 -1.05 15.02
CA ALA A 179 1.46 0.17 14.70
C ALA A 179 2.91 -0.18 14.26
N PRO A 180 3.55 0.67 13.44
CA PRO A 180 4.93 0.44 13.03
C PRO A 180 5.87 0.18 14.21
N GLY A 181 6.55 -0.97 14.21
CA GLY A 181 7.48 -1.39 15.26
C GLY A 181 6.84 -1.82 16.58
N ASP A 182 5.51 -1.89 16.68
CA ASP A 182 4.78 -2.36 17.88
C ASP A 182 4.08 -3.69 17.61
N ALA A 183 4.73 -4.80 17.95
CA ALA A 183 4.15 -6.14 17.93
C ALA A 183 3.26 -6.43 19.15
N ALA A 184 3.26 -5.56 20.17
CA ALA A 184 2.59 -5.81 21.43
C ALA A 184 1.14 -5.35 21.46
N THR A 185 0.71 -4.54 20.49
CA THR A 185 -0.65 -3.95 20.48
C THR A 185 -1.34 -4.21 19.14
N TRP A 186 -2.56 -4.72 19.21
CA TRP A 186 -3.50 -4.76 18.09
C TRP A 186 -4.49 -3.60 18.16
N TYR A 187 -4.80 -3.04 17.01
CA TYR A 187 -5.84 -2.03 16.81
C TYR A 187 -6.92 -2.60 15.91
N VAL A 188 -8.19 -2.50 16.32
CA VAL A 188 -9.34 -2.99 15.56
C VAL A 188 -10.26 -1.82 15.22
N VAL A 189 -10.58 -1.71 13.95
CA VAL A 189 -11.51 -0.72 13.41
C VAL A 189 -12.90 -1.33 13.38
N GLU A 190 -13.82 -0.76 14.16
CA GLU A 190 -15.23 -1.11 14.15
C GLU A 190 -16.00 -0.19 13.20
N GLN A 191 -16.73 -0.79 12.27
CA GLN A 191 -17.48 -0.07 11.23
C GLN A 191 -18.40 1.04 11.78
N PRO A 192 -19.09 0.89 12.95
CA PRO A 192 -19.89 1.96 13.52
C PRO A 192 -19.14 3.23 13.91
N GLY A 193 -17.79 3.23 13.97
CA GLY A 193 -17.00 4.44 14.17
C GLY A 193 -16.07 4.44 15.37
N ARG A 194 -15.65 3.28 15.89
CA ARG A 194 -14.63 3.20 16.94
C ARG A 194 -13.36 2.53 16.45
N VAL A 195 -12.23 2.93 17.01
CA VAL A 195 -11.00 2.14 17.01
C VAL A 195 -10.75 1.69 18.44
N LEU A 196 -10.60 0.39 18.60
CA LEU A 196 -10.26 -0.25 19.88
C LEU A 196 -8.84 -0.81 19.81
N ALA A 197 -8.15 -0.86 20.94
CA ALA A 197 -6.85 -1.53 21.03
C ALA A 197 -6.81 -2.51 22.20
N PHE A 198 -5.94 -3.53 22.07
CA PHE A 198 -5.71 -4.53 23.10
C PHE A 198 -4.29 -5.11 22.99
N ASP A 199 -3.79 -5.68 24.07
CA ASP A 199 -2.45 -6.31 24.13
C ASP A 199 -2.43 -7.61 23.32
N ALA A 200 -1.38 -7.82 22.52
CA ALA A 200 -1.19 -9.02 21.68
C ALA A 200 -0.77 -10.25 22.53
N ARG A 201 -1.58 -10.63 23.53
CA ARG A 201 -1.35 -11.81 24.38
C ARG A 201 -2.61 -12.67 24.46
N ALA A 202 -2.43 -13.98 24.54
CA ALA A 202 -3.53 -14.94 24.44
C ALA A 202 -4.60 -14.82 25.54
N ASP A 203 -4.22 -14.33 26.73
CA ASP A 203 -5.12 -14.21 27.89
C ASP A 203 -5.76 -12.82 28.02
N VAL A 204 -5.61 -11.94 27.02
CA VAL A 204 -6.21 -10.59 27.02
C VAL A 204 -7.73 -10.69 27.10
N ALA A 205 -8.34 -9.88 27.99
CA ALA A 205 -9.79 -9.90 28.23
C ALA A 205 -10.45 -8.52 28.19
N ALA A 206 -9.69 -7.48 27.83
CA ALA A 206 -10.19 -6.11 27.77
C ALA A 206 -9.60 -5.35 26.61
N THR A 207 -10.39 -4.42 26.08
CA THR A 207 -9.98 -3.44 25.09
C THR A 207 -9.92 -2.03 25.70
N ARG A 208 -9.15 -1.13 25.09
CA ARG A 208 -9.23 0.32 25.33
C ARG A 208 -9.73 1.03 24.08
N THR A 209 -10.48 2.10 24.25
CA THR A 209 -10.89 2.94 23.13
C THR A 209 -9.72 3.84 22.73
N VAL A 210 -9.36 3.80 21.45
CA VAL A 210 -8.32 4.67 20.84
C VAL A 210 -8.97 5.96 20.35
N ILE A 211 -10.10 5.85 19.65
CA ILE A 211 -10.94 6.97 19.24
C ILE A 211 -12.39 6.51 19.10
N ASP A 212 -13.33 7.40 19.37
CA ASP A 212 -14.77 7.20 19.15
C ASP A 212 -15.32 8.34 18.29
N LEU A 213 -15.73 7.98 17.05
CA LEU A 213 -16.30 8.90 16.06
C LEU A 213 -17.75 8.56 15.72
N ARG A 214 -18.45 7.78 16.56
CA ARG A 214 -19.83 7.33 16.30
C ARG A 214 -20.83 8.48 16.16
N ASP A 215 -20.52 9.64 16.69
CA ASP A 215 -21.29 10.89 16.51
C ASP A 215 -21.10 11.54 15.14
N ARG A 216 -20.08 11.16 14.38
CA ARG A 216 -19.72 11.71 13.06
C ARG A 216 -19.95 10.72 11.94
N VAL A 217 -19.80 9.43 12.22
CA VAL A 217 -19.83 8.35 11.23
C VAL A 217 -21.27 8.01 10.85
N THR A 218 -21.52 7.94 9.55
CA THR A 218 -22.76 7.36 9.00
C THR A 218 -22.47 5.93 8.61
N ALA A 219 -22.89 4.96 9.43
CA ALA A 219 -22.62 3.53 9.24
C ALA A 219 -23.83 2.77 8.69
N GLY A 220 -23.57 1.55 8.18
CA GLY A 220 -24.55 0.57 7.69
C GLY A 220 -24.39 0.22 6.22
N GLY A 221 -24.56 -1.06 5.88
CA GLY A 221 -24.13 -1.60 4.58
C GLY A 221 -22.61 -1.48 4.43
N GLU A 222 -22.16 -0.84 3.37
CA GLU A 222 -20.71 -0.60 3.15
C GLU A 222 -20.22 0.73 3.75
N ARG A 223 -21.11 1.53 4.35
CA ARG A 223 -20.77 2.80 5.00
C ARG A 223 -20.26 2.59 6.41
N GLY A 224 -19.38 3.48 6.87
CA GLY A 224 -18.86 3.42 8.24
C GLY A 224 -17.49 4.02 8.39
N LEU A 225 -16.80 3.66 9.46
CA LEU A 225 -15.36 3.80 9.61
C LEU A 225 -14.72 2.60 8.89
N LEU A 226 -14.02 2.84 7.79
CA LEU A 226 -13.69 1.81 6.80
C LEU A 226 -12.19 1.49 6.69
N GLY A 227 -11.33 2.40 7.15
CA GLY A 227 -9.89 2.20 7.10
C GLY A 227 -9.15 3.03 8.13
N MET A 228 -7.97 2.54 8.49
CA MET A 228 -7.00 3.21 9.35
C MET A 228 -5.58 2.87 8.90
N ALA A 229 -4.69 3.86 8.96
CA ALA A 229 -3.25 3.66 8.81
C ALA A 229 -2.51 4.54 9.81
N PHE A 230 -1.44 4.03 10.40
CA PHE A 230 -0.49 4.84 11.16
C PHE A 230 0.53 5.47 10.23
N HIS A 231 1.01 6.65 10.58
CA HIS A 231 2.19 7.22 9.93
C HIS A 231 3.39 6.26 10.03
N PRO A 232 4.21 6.06 8.98
CA PRO A 232 5.31 5.08 9.00
C PRO A 232 6.31 5.30 10.16
N ALA A 233 6.50 6.54 10.60
CA ALA A 233 7.34 6.88 11.74
C ALA A 233 6.58 6.98 13.08
N TYR A 234 5.39 6.36 13.21
CA TYR A 234 4.66 6.31 14.47
C TYR A 234 5.44 5.45 15.51
N PRO A 235 5.50 5.82 16.82
CA PRO A 235 4.84 6.96 17.46
C PRO A 235 5.69 8.25 17.49
N THR A 236 6.91 8.28 16.93
CA THR A 236 7.75 9.49 16.89
C THR A 236 7.11 10.60 16.06
N ASN A 237 6.38 10.23 15.00
CA ASN A 237 5.44 11.09 14.33
C ASN A 237 4.03 10.65 14.73
N PRO A 238 3.36 11.35 15.65
CA PRO A 238 2.19 10.86 16.36
C PRO A 238 0.89 11.06 15.57
N ARG A 239 0.88 10.68 14.28
CA ARG A 239 -0.26 10.83 13.36
C ARG A 239 -0.83 9.47 12.94
N ALA A 240 -2.15 9.40 12.83
CA ALA A 240 -2.86 8.29 12.20
C ALA A 240 -3.93 8.85 11.25
N TYR A 241 -4.28 8.08 10.25
CA TYR A 241 -5.21 8.44 9.18
C TYR A 241 -6.41 7.52 9.23
N LEU A 242 -7.61 8.09 9.17
CA LEU A 242 -8.86 7.35 9.16
C LEU A 242 -9.69 7.73 7.94
N SER A 243 -10.34 6.73 7.36
CA SER A 243 -11.32 6.91 6.29
C SER A 243 -12.70 6.50 6.77
N TYR A 244 -13.68 7.37 6.60
CA TYR A 244 -15.03 7.12 7.05
C TYR A 244 -16.08 7.85 6.23
N THR A 245 -17.30 7.32 6.22
CA THR A 245 -18.45 8.00 5.63
C THR A 245 -19.20 8.82 6.66
N THR A 246 -19.68 10.00 6.25
CA THR A 246 -20.48 10.92 7.07
C THR A 246 -21.59 11.54 6.23
N THR A 247 -22.58 12.14 6.86
CA THR A 247 -23.64 12.89 6.19
C THR A 247 -23.41 14.39 6.40
N VAL A 248 -23.24 15.13 5.30
CA VAL A 248 -23.07 16.57 5.31
C VAL A 248 -24.21 17.22 4.50
N SER A 249 -25.01 18.06 5.14
CA SER A 249 -26.15 18.71 4.49
C SER A 249 -27.11 17.75 3.77
N GLY A 250 -27.27 16.54 4.30
CA GLY A 250 -28.14 15.49 3.74
C GLY A 250 -27.48 14.61 2.66
N SER A 251 -26.26 14.90 2.24
CA SER A 251 -25.50 14.10 1.27
C SER A 251 -24.48 13.20 1.94
N LEU A 252 -24.31 11.98 1.45
CA LEU A 252 -23.27 11.06 1.89
C LEU A 252 -21.90 11.53 1.36
N VAL A 253 -20.91 11.56 2.25
CA VAL A 253 -19.54 12.00 1.94
C VAL A 253 -18.56 11.03 2.59
N SER A 254 -17.60 10.54 1.84
CA SER A 254 -16.40 9.91 2.40
C SER A 254 -15.37 10.96 2.79
N ARG A 255 -14.76 10.79 3.95
CA ARG A 255 -13.64 11.60 4.42
C ARG A 255 -12.41 10.74 4.64
N VAL A 256 -11.27 11.26 4.23
CA VAL A 256 -9.96 10.79 4.69
C VAL A 256 -9.38 11.90 5.55
N SER A 257 -9.08 11.60 6.80
CA SER A 257 -8.67 12.59 7.79
C SER A 257 -7.45 12.12 8.59
N GLU A 258 -6.56 13.06 8.89
CA GLU A 258 -5.46 12.90 9.85
C GLU A 258 -5.96 13.19 11.26
N PHE A 259 -5.51 12.38 12.22
CA PHE A 259 -5.69 12.56 13.66
C PHE A 259 -4.36 12.44 14.38
N GLN A 260 -4.22 13.15 15.50
CA GLN A 260 -2.99 13.16 16.29
C GLN A 260 -3.23 12.57 17.68
N THR A 261 -2.18 11.97 18.25
CA THR A 261 -2.16 11.60 19.66
C THR A 261 -1.44 12.67 20.49
N ARG A 262 -1.83 12.80 21.77
CA ARG A 262 -1.19 13.69 22.74
C ARG A 262 -0.69 12.96 23.98
N ASP A 263 -0.93 11.68 24.07
CA ASP A 263 -0.66 10.82 25.24
C ASP A 263 0.34 9.70 24.97
N GLY A 264 1.25 9.94 24.02
CA GLY A 264 2.30 8.98 23.66
C GLY A 264 1.81 7.79 22.83
N GLY A 265 0.68 7.96 22.13
CA GLY A 265 0.19 6.91 21.22
C GLY A 265 -0.93 6.04 21.79
N LEU A 266 -1.41 6.33 23.00
CA LEU A 266 -2.46 5.53 23.61
C LEU A 266 -3.84 5.83 23.03
N THR A 267 -4.13 7.11 22.72
CA THR A 267 -5.40 7.55 22.12
C THR A 267 -5.17 8.55 20.99
N LEU A 268 -6.14 8.69 20.10
CA LEU A 268 -6.20 9.74 19.09
C LEU A 268 -7.18 10.84 19.56
N ASP A 269 -6.78 12.10 19.42
CA ASP A 269 -7.62 13.24 19.75
C ASP A 269 -8.63 13.50 18.63
N ALA A 270 -9.90 13.19 18.87
CA ALA A 270 -10.99 13.46 17.91
C ALA A 270 -11.14 14.96 17.55
N GLY A 271 -10.64 15.86 18.40
CA GLY A 271 -10.61 17.31 18.15
C GLY A 271 -9.48 17.76 17.24
N SER A 272 -8.48 16.89 16.98
CA SER A 272 -7.34 17.20 16.11
C SER A 272 -7.61 16.91 14.63
N GLU A 273 -8.84 16.55 14.25
CA GLU A 273 -9.17 16.16 12.89
C GLU A 273 -8.70 17.21 11.86
N HIS A 274 -7.87 16.76 10.93
CA HIS A 274 -7.48 17.50 9.73
C HIS A 274 -7.94 16.72 8.49
N VAL A 275 -8.96 17.24 7.79
CA VAL A 275 -9.55 16.56 6.63
C VAL A 275 -8.65 16.74 5.42
N LEU A 276 -8.18 15.63 4.84
CA LEU A 276 -7.36 15.58 3.63
C LEU A 276 -8.22 15.56 2.37
N LEU A 277 -9.20 14.65 2.32
CA LEU A 277 -10.10 14.47 1.17
C LEU A 277 -11.56 14.47 1.62
N ARG A 278 -12.44 15.07 0.80
CA ARG A 278 -13.91 14.97 0.90
C ARG A 278 -14.44 14.50 -0.44
N VAL A 279 -15.11 13.36 -0.45
CA VAL A 279 -15.58 12.74 -1.68
C VAL A 279 -17.08 12.50 -1.56
N ALA A 280 -17.87 13.19 -2.38
CA ALA A 280 -19.31 12.95 -2.45
C ALA A 280 -19.57 11.51 -2.91
N GLN A 281 -20.44 10.78 -2.19
CA GLN A 281 -20.80 9.41 -2.54
C GLN A 281 -22.19 9.41 -3.18
N PRO A 282 -22.28 9.02 -4.48
CA PRO A 282 -23.56 9.03 -5.19
C PRO A 282 -24.56 8.01 -4.67
N ALA A 283 -24.05 6.88 -4.11
CA ALA A 283 -24.86 5.83 -3.50
C ALA A 283 -24.29 5.37 -2.15
N VAL A 284 -24.98 4.44 -1.50
CA VAL A 284 -24.69 3.97 -0.13
C VAL A 284 -23.73 2.78 -0.11
N ASN A 285 -23.28 2.30 -1.27
CA ASN A 285 -22.39 1.17 -1.45
C ASN A 285 -21.19 1.55 -2.33
N HIS A 286 -20.21 0.66 -2.45
CA HIS A 286 -18.92 0.86 -3.11
C HIS A 286 -18.15 2.08 -2.55
N ASN A 287 -18.19 2.22 -1.23
CA ASN A 287 -17.54 3.36 -0.59
C ASN A 287 -16.01 3.16 -0.44
N GLY A 288 -15.52 1.93 -0.55
CA GLY A 288 -14.08 1.62 -0.42
C GLY A 288 -13.51 2.05 0.93
N GLY A 289 -12.48 2.87 0.92
CA GLY A 289 -11.95 3.57 2.09
C GLY A 289 -10.83 2.85 2.84
N HIS A 290 -10.27 1.75 2.31
CA HIS A 290 -9.06 1.18 2.89
C HIS A 290 -7.87 2.12 2.69
N LEU A 291 -6.97 2.16 3.68
CA LEU A 291 -5.78 3.02 3.73
C LEU A 291 -4.54 2.20 4.03
N ALA A 292 -3.43 2.47 3.36
CA ALA A 292 -2.11 1.99 3.74
C ALA A 292 -1.01 2.93 3.23
N PHE A 293 0.14 2.91 3.89
CA PHE A 293 1.36 3.55 3.37
C PHE A 293 2.13 2.59 2.50
N GLY A 294 2.62 3.07 1.36
CA GLY A 294 3.54 2.32 0.52
C GLY A 294 4.86 2.06 1.25
N PRO A 295 5.34 0.81 1.31
CA PRO A 295 6.54 0.46 2.08
C PRO A 295 7.81 1.09 1.51
N ASP A 296 7.89 1.31 0.20
CA ASP A 296 9.07 1.86 -0.47
C ASP A 296 9.08 3.38 -0.56
N ASP A 297 7.91 4.01 -0.70
CA ASP A 297 7.81 5.44 -0.96
C ASP A 297 7.28 6.27 0.22
N GLY A 298 6.71 5.59 1.24
CA GLY A 298 6.14 6.24 2.42
C GLY A 298 4.93 7.13 2.14
N LEU A 299 4.29 6.98 0.97
CA LEU A 299 3.13 7.76 0.56
C LEU A 299 1.84 7.07 1.00
N LEU A 300 0.79 7.85 1.23
CA LEU A 300 -0.52 7.32 1.61
C LEU A 300 -1.31 6.91 0.37
N TYR A 301 -1.69 5.63 0.31
CA TYR A 301 -2.58 5.08 -0.70
C TYR A 301 -4.00 4.94 -0.14
N ILE A 302 -5.00 5.15 -1.02
CA ILE A 302 -6.42 5.16 -0.67
C ILE A 302 -7.19 4.47 -1.79
N GLY A 303 -8.03 3.49 -1.48
CA GLY A 303 -8.93 2.86 -2.45
C GLY A 303 -10.35 3.41 -2.32
N PHE A 304 -10.93 3.91 -3.41
CA PHE A 304 -12.35 4.26 -3.49
C PHE A 304 -13.05 3.47 -4.59
N GLY A 305 -14.24 2.97 -4.29
CA GLY A 305 -15.12 2.38 -5.29
C GLY A 305 -15.73 3.41 -6.23
N ASP A 306 -16.49 2.93 -7.23
CA ASP A 306 -17.11 3.75 -8.27
C ASP A 306 -18.27 4.67 -7.77
N GLY A 307 -18.55 4.63 -6.46
CA GLY A 307 -19.62 5.39 -5.83
C GLY A 307 -20.97 4.69 -5.84
N GLY A 308 -20.99 3.40 -6.24
CA GLY A 308 -22.13 2.50 -6.09
C GLY A 308 -23.21 2.63 -7.16
N GLY A 309 -24.35 2.04 -6.88
CA GLY A 309 -25.37 1.79 -7.89
C GLY A 309 -25.02 0.57 -8.75
N SER A 310 -25.87 0.22 -9.68
CA SER A 310 -25.61 -0.91 -10.58
C SER A 310 -24.93 -0.42 -11.87
N GLY A 311 -23.84 -1.09 -12.27
CA GLY A 311 -23.21 -0.91 -13.58
C GLY A 311 -22.52 0.43 -13.78
N ASP A 312 -22.12 1.14 -12.72
CA ASP A 312 -21.41 2.41 -12.77
C ASP A 312 -22.05 3.42 -13.75
N GLY A 313 -23.30 3.73 -13.49
CA GLY A 313 -24.11 4.64 -14.35
C GLY A 313 -23.74 6.12 -14.25
N TRP A 314 -22.62 6.46 -13.60
CA TRP A 314 -22.21 7.82 -13.31
C TRP A 314 -21.37 8.42 -14.45
N GLY A 315 -21.68 9.68 -14.82
CA GLY A 315 -20.97 10.33 -15.92
C GLY A 315 -21.14 9.64 -17.29
N ALA A 316 -20.34 10.05 -18.27
CA ALA A 316 -20.44 9.52 -19.64
C ALA A 316 -19.95 8.06 -19.77
N PHE A 317 -18.88 7.73 -19.05
CA PHE A 317 -18.19 6.44 -19.18
C PHE A 317 -18.09 5.65 -17.85
N GLY A 318 -18.81 6.10 -16.83
CA GLY A 318 -18.70 5.60 -15.46
C GLY A 318 -17.54 6.25 -14.67
N ASN A 319 -17.66 6.21 -13.34
CA ASN A 319 -16.61 6.72 -12.48
C ASN A 319 -15.33 5.89 -12.57
N GLY A 320 -15.43 4.57 -12.80
CA GLY A 320 -14.26 3.71 -13.00
C GLY A 320 -13.33 4.24 -14.09
N GLN A 321 -13.87 4.64 -15.25
CA GLN A 321 -13.12 5.17 -16.39
C GLN A 321 -12.99 6.69 -16.41
N GLY A 322 -13.80 7.42 -15.63
CA GLY A 322 -13.75 8.89 -15.53
C GLY A 322 -12.53 9.37 -14.74
N LEU A 323 -11.63 10.12 -15.36
CA LEU A 323 -10.40 10.60 -14.73
C LEU A 323 -10.58 11.91 -13.94
N GLN A 324 -11.71 12.59 -14.10
CA GLN A 324 -12.06 13.83 -13.39
C GLN A 324 -12.66 13.61 -12.01
N THR A 325 -12.71 12.37 -11.56
CA THR A 325 -13.18 11.98 -10.23
C THR A 325 -12.17 11.02 -9.55
N VAL A 326 -12.17 11.02 -8.25
CA VAL A 326 -11.38 10.08 -7.43
C VAL A 326 -12.13 8.77 -7.13
N LEU A 327 -13.38 8.63 -7.59
CA LEU A 327 -14.18 7.41 -7.46
C LEU A 327 -13.76 6.35 -8.48
N GLY A 328 -13.75 5.07 -8.08
CA GLY A 328 -13.28 3.95 -8.88
C GLY A 328 -11.76 3.94 -9.09
N LYS A 329 -11.00 4.32 -8.06
CA LYS A 329 -9.55 4.61 -8.13
C LYS A 329 -8.76 4.04 -6.96
N MET A 330 -7.51 3.73 -7.24
CA MET A 330 -6.44 3.78 -6.25
C MET A 330 -5.79 5.15 -6.33
N LEU A 331 -5.73 5.86 -5.21
CA LEU A 331 -5.12 7.18 -5.08
C LEU A 331 -3.78 7.06 -4.35
N ARG A 332 -2.88 8.04 -4.59
CA ARG A 332 -1.61 8.17 -3.87
C ARG A 332 -1.33 9.64 -3.59
N ILE A 333 -1.12 9.98 -2.31
CA ILE A 333 -0.86 11.34 -1.85
C ILE A 333 0.31 11.39 -0.87
N ASP A 334 0.99 12.53 -0.81
CA ASP A 334 2.05 12.84 0.17
C ASP A 334 1.42 13.68 1.29
N VAL A 335 1.43 13.13 2.50
CA VAL A 335 0.86 13.77 3.71
C VAL A 335 1.89 14.59 4.49
N GLU A 336 3.15 14.60 4.03
CA GLU A 336 4.19 15.39 4.69
C GLU A 336 4.04 16.88 4.40
N GLY A 337 4.07 17.68 5.47
CA GLY A 337 3.89 19.13 5.37
C GLY A 337 2.47 19.56 5.00
N ALA A 338 1.46 18.73 5.25
CA ALA A 338 0.06 19.10 5.16
C ALA A 338 -0.26 20.37 5.97
N SER A 339 -1.16 21.21 5.46
CA SER A 339 -1.63 22.44 6.10
C SER A 339 -3.10 22.68 5.83
N ALA A 340 -3.71 23.63 6.51
CA ALA A 340 -5.12 23.97 6.29
C ALA A 340 -5.44 24.42 4.84
N THR A 341 -4.45 24.96 4.11
CA THR A 341 -4.59 25.43 2.73
C THR A 341 -4.03 24.45 1.69
N ALA A 342 -3.24 23.47 2.12
CA ALA A 342 -2.69 22.39 1.29
C ALA A 342 -2.73 21.10 2.12
N PRO A 343 -3.88 20.39 2.15
CA PRO A 343 -4.09 19.25 3.04
C PRO A 343 -3.18 18.05 2.74
N TYR A 344 -2.61 17.98 1.55
CA TYR A 344 -1.60 17.01 1.11
C TYR A 344 -0.83 17.60 -0.08
N ARG A 345 0.19 16.87 -0.55
CA ARG A 345 0.90 17.16 -1.80
C ARG A 345 0.64 16.05 -2.82
N ILE A 346 0.82 16.38 -4.09
CA ILE A 346 0.78 15.43 -5.17
C ILE A 346 2.19 14.88 -5.43
N PRO A 347 2.42 13.57 -5.30
CA PRO A 347 3.70 12.95 -5.65
C PRO A 347 4.03 13.16 -7.13
N ALA A 348 5.27 13.55 -7.44
CA ALA A 348 5.70 13.80 -8.82
C ALA A 348 5.60 12.56 -9.74
N GLY A 349 5.62 11.36 -9.14
CA GLY A 349 5.45 10.09 -9.87
C GLY A 349 3.99 9.67 -10.11
N ASN A 350 3.00 10.52 -9.78
CA ASN A 350 1.61 10.24 -10.15
C ASN A 350 1.37 10.55 -11.64
N PRO A 351 0.52 9.78 -12.32
CA PRO A 351 0.29 9.92 -13.77
C PRO A 351 -0.16 11.33 -14.20
N TYR A 352 -0.86 12.05 -13.32
CA TYR A 352 -1.45 13.37 -13.65
C TYR A 352 -0.93 14.48 -12.72
N ALA A 353 0.28 14.34 -12.19
CA ALA A 353 0.87 15.20 -11.14
C ALA A 353 0.91 16.70 -11.47
N GLY A 354 0.82 17.08 -12.75
CA GLY A 354 0.81 18.51 -13.18
C GLY A 354 -0.55 19.22 -13.04
N ASN A 355 -1.62 18.50 -12.68
CA ASN A 355 -2.97 19.05 -12.61
C ASN A 355 -3.27 19.63 -11.20
N ALA A 356 -4.39 20.36 -11.09
CA ALA A 356 -4.87 20.86 -9.81
C ALA A 356 -5.48 19.72 -8.96
N PRO A 357 -5.24 19.68 -7.63
CA PRO A 357 -5.79 18.68 -6.74
C PRO A 357 -7.33 18.61 -6.74
N CYS A 358 -7.86 17.39 -6.61
CA CYS A 358 -9.28 17.07 -6.50
C CYS A 358 -9.68 16.80 -5.03
N ALA A 359 -9.30 17.68 -4.10
CA ALA A 359 -9.52 17.47 -2.66
C ALA A 359 -11.01 17.31 -2.26
N GLU A 360 -11.93 17.80 -3.08
CA GLU A 360 -13.38 17.65 -2.94
C GLU A 360 -13.94 16.48 -3.79
N GLY A 361 -13.05 15.60 -4.33
CA GLY A 361 -13.40 14.39 -5.05
C GLY A 361 -13.55 14.52 -6.56
N GLU A 362 -13.61 15.75 -7.09
CA GLU A 362 -13.77 16.00 -8.52
C GLU A 362 -12.90 17.17 -9.00
N GLY A 363 -12.57 17.20 -10.30
CA GLY A 363 -11.80 18.24 -10.96
C GLY A 363 -12.18 18.48 -12.41
N ALA A 364 -11.73 19.62 -12.96
CA ALA A 364 -11.94 19.95 -14.37
C ALA A 364 -11.02 19.16 -15.32
N GLN A 365 -9.94 18.61 -14.80
CA GLN A 365 -8.92 17.80 -15.49
C GLN A 365 -8.76 16.46 -14.77
N PRO A 366 -8.02 15.47 -15.31
CA PRO A 366 -7.67 14.26 -14.57
C PRO A 366 -7.11 14.58 -13.20
N CYS A 367 -7.67 13.94 -12.17
CA CYS A 367 -7.28 14.16 -10.78
C CYS A 367 -5.85 13.69 -10.56
N PRO A 368 -4.94 14.54 -10.05
CA PRO A 368 -3.53 14.18 -9.90
C PRO A 368 -3.27 13.21 -8.74
N GLU A 369 -4.24 12.98 -7.86
CA GLU A 369 -4.21 11.96 -6.82
C GLU A 369 -4.24 10.54 -7.38
N ILE A 370 -4.73 10.34 -8.59
CA ILE A 370 -4.89 9.02 -9.21
C ILE A 370 -3.53 8.35 -9.37
N TYR A 371 -3.41 7.16 -8.75
CA TYR A 371 -2.32 6.21 -8.97
C TYR A 371 -2.69 5.20 -10.06
N ALA A 372 -3.91 4.62 -9.97
CA ALA A 372 -4.49 3.70 -10.94
C ALA A 372 -6.02 3.85 -10.97
N PHE A 373 -6.67 3.35 -12.01
CA PHE A 373 -8.11 3.54 -12.23
C PHE A 373 -8.79 2.31 -12.84
N GLY A 374 -10.10 2.35 -12.97
CA GLY A 374 -10.87 1.27 -13.56
C GLY A 374 -11.28 0.21 -12.53
N PHE A 375 -11.52 0.62 -11.28
CA PHE A 375 -12.02 -0.24 -10.21
C PHE A 375 -13.51 -0.02 -9.96
N ARG A 376 -14.19 -1.10 -9.52
CA ARG A 376 -15.58 -1.06 -9.11
C ARG A 376 -15.74 -0.81 -7.61
N ASN A 377 -15.17 -1.68 -6.80
CA ASN A 377 -15.20 -1.58 -5.33
C ASN A 377 -13.96 -2.26 -4.73
N PRO A 378 -12.79 -1.63 -4.80
CA PRO A 378 -11.53 -2.17 -4.25
C PRO A 378 -11.65 -2.20 -2.72
N TRP A 379 -12.21 -3.32 -2.19
CA TRP A 379 -12.61 -3.42 -0.79
C TRP A 379 -11.42 -3.52 0.14
N ARG A 380 -10.57 -4.56 -0.02
CA ARG A 380 -9.30 -4.68 0.71
C ARG A 380 -8.18 -4.95 -0.27
N TRP A 381 -7.05 -4.41 0.07
CA TRP A 381 -5.84 -4.47 -0.72
C TRP A 381 -4.62 -4.38 0.21
N SER A 382 -3.49 -4.81 -0.25
CA SER A 382 -2.27 -4.83 0.55
C SER A 382 -1.03 -4.66 -0.32
N PHE A 383 0.04 -4.21 0.31
CA PHE A 383 1.37 -4.34 -0.27
C PHE A 383 1.99 -5.67 0.18
N ASP A 384 2.63 -6.36 -0.74
CA ASP A 384 3.59 -7.39 -0.36
C ASP A 384 4.77 -6.72 0.34
N ARG A 385 4.99 -7.02 1.62
CA ARG A 385 6.06 -6.41 2.42
C ARG A 385 7.48 -6.68 1.94
N ALA A 386 7.68 -7.74 1.10
CA ALA A 386 8.98 -8.11 0.56
C ALA A 386 9.29 -7.47 -0.78
N THR A 387 8.28 -7.23 -1.62
CA THR A 387 8.46 -6.73 -2.99
C THR A 387 7.86 -5.36 -3.23
N ALA A 388 7.08 -4.84 -2.26
CA ALA A 388 6.29 -3.60 -2.37
C ALA A 388 5.22 -3.62 -3.48
N GLU A 389 4.90 -4.77 -4.05
CA GLU A 389 3.85 -4.90 -5.05
C GLU A 389 2.47 -4.71 -4.42
N LEU A 390 1.63 -3.94 -5.10
CA LEU A 390 0.27 -3.63 -4.66
C LEU A 390 -0.73 -4.65 -5.22
N TRP A 391 -1.41 -5.38 -4.34
CA TRP A 391 -2.45 -6.35 -4.64
C TRP A 391 -3.80 -5.81 -4.24
N VAL A 392 -4.73 -5.73 -5.17
CA VAL A 392 -6.07 -5.16 -4.96
C VAL A 392 -7.13 -6.21 -5.31
N ALA A 393 -8.03 -6.47 -4.38
CA ALA A 393 -9.23 -7.26 -4.64
C ALA A 393 -10.39 -6.32 -4.98
N ASP A 394 -10.97 -6.48 -6.15
CA ASP A 394 -12.06 -5.66 -6.65
C ASP A 394 -13.37 -6.48 -6.72
N VAL A 395 -14.38 -6.04 -5.99
CA VAL A 395 -15.67 -6.73 -5.91
C VAL A 395 -16.46 -6.52 -7.20
N GLY A 396 -16.75 -7.61 -7.90
CA GLY A 396 -17.42 -7.58 -9.18
C GLY A 396 -18.92 -7.33 -9.15
N GLN A 397 -19.52 -7.12 -10.31
CA GLN A 397 -20.93 -6.74 -10.46
C GLN A 397 -21.88 -7.93 -10.34
N GLY A 398 -21.62 -9.02 -11.06
CA GLY A 398 -22.55 -10.13 -11.11
C GLY A 398 -22.02 -11.41 -11.77
N ALA A 399 -20.85 -11.39 -12.36
CA ALA A 399 -20.27 -12.52 -13.06
C ALA A 399 -18.93 -12.97 -12.52
N ARG A 400 -18.06 -12.04 -12.14
CA ARG A 400 -16.68 -12.29 -11.68
C ARG A 400 -16.34 -11.48 -10.45
N GLU A 401 -15.49 -12.07 -9.60
CA GLU A 401 -14.67 -11.41 -8.60
C GLU A 401 -13.23 -11.44 -9.09
N GLU A 402 -12.41 -10.45 -8.78
CA GLU A 402 -11.06 -10.35 -9.32
C GLU A 402 -10.01 -9.83 -8.34
N VAL A 403 -8.75 -10.15 -8.63
CA VAL A 403 -7.57 -9.60 -7.96
C VAL A 403 -6.61 -9.06 -8.99
N ASP A 404 -6.11 -7.86 -8.74
CA ASP A 404 -5.19 -7.13 -9.60
C ASP A 404 -3.83 -6.90 -8.95
N ARG A 405 -2.75 -6.97 -9.74
CA ARG A 405 -1.46 -6.39 -9.37
C ARG A 405 -1.37 -4.99 -9.94
N VAL A 406 -1.35 -4.00 -9.06
CA VAL A 406 -1.60 -2.61 -9.44
C VAL A 406 -0.31 -1.83 -9.63
N ILE A 407 -0.19 -1.20 -10.81
CA ILE A 407 0.93 -0.33 -11.18
C ILE A 407 0.46 1.10 -11.43
N ALA A 408 1.38 2.06 -11.35
CA ALA A 408 1.10 3.46 -11.63
C ALA A 408 0.56 3.65 -13.05
N GLY A 409 -0.56 4.34 -13.20
CA GLY A 409 -1.23 4.59 -14.48
C GLY A 409 -2.02 3.42 -15.05
N GLY A 410 -2.06 2.27 -14.35
CA GLY A 410 -2.83 1.09 -14.78
C GLY A 410 -4.34 1.37 -14.85
N ASN A 411 -4.98 0.79 -15.87
CA ASN A 411 -6.44 0.74 -16.02
C ASN A 411 -6.90 -0.70 -15.82
N TYR A 412 -7.73 -0.96 -14.80
CA TYR A 412 -8.19 -2.30 -14.42
C TYR A 412 -9.59 -2.65 -14.96
N GLY A 413 -10.08 -1.84 -15.89
CA GLY A 413 -11.11 -2.21 -16.86
C GLY A 413 -12.54 -1.88 -16.48
N TRP A 414 -12.90 -1.74 -15.21
CA TRP A 414 -14.28 -1.40 -14.85
C TRP A 414 -14.68 0.01 -15.38
N ARG A 415 -15.80 0.19 -16.04
CA ARG A 415 -16.92 -0.73 -16.34
C ARG A 415 -16.85 -1.35 -17.75
N CYS A 416 -15.71 -1.36 -18.42
CA CYS A 416 -15.58 -2.02 -19.73
C CYS A 416 -15.63 -3.53 -19.56
N PHE A 417 -14.95 -4.00 -18.52
CA PHE A 417 -14.79 -5.40 -18.19
C PHE A 417 -15.25 -5.69 -16.75
N GLU A 418 -15.65 -6.92 -16.50
CA GLU A 418 -15.82 -7.54 -15.21
C GLU A 418 -14.95 -8.81 -15.23
N GLY A 419 -13.79 -8.77 -14.57
CA GLY A 419 -12.73 -9.73 -14.81
C GLY A 419 -12.27 -9.68 -16.27
N THR A 420 -12.17 -10.83 -16.90
CA THR A 420 -11.86 -10.95 -18.34
C THR A 420 -13.10 -10.82 -19.25
N LEU A 421 -14.29 -10.71 -18.69
CA LEU A 421 -15.54 -10.62 -19.46
C LEU A 421 -15.84 -9.18 -19.87
N VAL A 422 -16.24 -8.99 -21.14
CA VAL A 422 -16.77 -7.69 -21.59
C VAL A 422 -18.11 -7.43 -20.88
N TYR A 423 -18.15 -6.39 -20.05
CA TYR A 423 -19.37 -5.93 -19.39
C TYR A 423 -20.09 -4.85 -20.18
N ASN A 424 -19.36 -3.83 -20.64
CA ASN A 424 -19.92 -2.73 -21.45
C ASN A 424 -18.94 -2.36 -22.57
N ALA A 425 -19.32 -2.67 -23.80
CA ALA A 425 -18.49 -2.36 -24.97
C ALA A 425 -18.39 -0.85 -25.28
N ASP A 426 -19.35 -0.03 -24.80
CA ASP A 426 -19.35 1.44 -24.96
C ASP A 426 -18.99 2.12 -23.63
N CYS A 427 -17.77 1.90 -23.17
CA CYS A 427 -17.29 2.37 -21.88
C CYS A 427 -16.21 3.46 -21.96
N GLY A 428 -15.96 4.01 -23.15
CA GLY A 428 -15.08 5.15 -23.33
C GLY A 428 -13.73 4.85 -23.98
N PRO A 429 -12.89 5.88 -24.17
CA PRO A 429 -11.67 5.79 -24.96
C PRO A 429 -10.56 4.96 -24.30
N ASN A 430 -10.63 4.74 -22.99
CA ASN A 430 -9.58 4.04 -22.24
C ASN A 430 -9.70 2.51 -22.28
N ALA A 431 -10.77 1.95 -22.86
CA ALA A 431 -11.01 0.50 -22.88
C ALA A 431 -9.83 -0.32 -23.41
N ALA A 432 -9.17 0.17 -24.46
CA ALA A 432 -8.04 -0.52 -25.09
C ALA A 432 -6.77 -0.58 -24.21
N SER A 433 -6.68 0.20 -23.12
CA SER A 433 -5.57 0.19 -22.19
C SER A 433 -5.82 -0.67 -20.95
N SER A 434 -6.95 -1.40 -20.90
CA SER A 434 -7.30 -2.22 -19.75
C SER A 434 -6.33 -3.38 -19.59
N LEU A 435 -5.88 -3.58 -18.36
CA LEU A 435 -5.06 -4.70 -17.91
C LEU A 435 -5.98 -5.79 -17.38
N PRO A 436 -5.71 -7.08 -17.68
CA PRO A 436 -6.48 -8.17 -17.09
C PRO A 436 -6.10 -8.38 -15.63
N PRO A 437 -7.01 -8.95 -14.82
CA PRO A 437 -6.69 -9.36 -13.45
C PRO A 437 -5.64 -10.48 -13.44
N VAL A 438 -4.96 -10.68 -12.30
CA VAL A 438 -4.07 -11.83 -12.09
C VAL A 438 -4.84 -13.10 -11.74
N LEU A 439 -6.01 -12.94 -11.15
CA LEU A 439 -6.96 -14.04 -10.94
C LEU A 439 -8.40 -13.52 -10.96
N GLU A 440 -9.31 -14.40 -11.31
CA GLU A 440 -10.75 -14.19 -11.22
C GLU A 440 -11.47 -15.48 -10.82
N TYR A 441 -12.65 -15.36 -10.22
CA TYR A 441 -13.54 -16.51 -10.00
C TYR A 441 -15.00 -16.15 -10.24
N ALA A 442 -15.80 -17.17 -10.57
CA ALA A 442 -17.21 -17.01 -10.89
C ALA A 442 -18.10 -17.14 -9.65
N ARG A 443 -19.39 -16.81 -9.81
CA ARG A 443 -20.37 -16.76 -8.73
C ARG A 443 -20.68 -18.11 -8.05
N ASP A 444 -20.32 -19.23 -8.64
CA ASP A 444 -20.41 -20.54 -8.02
C ASP A 444 -19.32 -20.79 -6.96
N ALA A 445 -18.21 -20.05 -7.03
CA ALA A 445 -17.14 -20.09 -6.04
C ALA A 445 -17.35 -19.09 -4.89
N GLY A 446 -17.83 -17.87 -5.18
CA GLY A 446 -18.06 -16.81 -4.19
C GLY A 446 -18.83 -15.64 -4.78
N HIS A 447 -19.11 -14.62 -3.94
CA HIS A 447 -19.99 -13.51 -4.32
C HIS A 447 -19.48 -12.12 -3.97
N ALA A 448 -18.48 -12.03 -3.11
CA ALA A 448 -17.88 -10.77 -2.71
C ALA A 448 -16.45 -11.03 -2.19
N ILE A 449 -15.48 -10.78 -3.05
CA ILE A 449 -14.07 -10.95 -2.66
C ILE A 449 -13.71 -9.95 -1.54
N THR A 450 -13.02 -10.45 -0.52
CA THR A 450 -12.55 -9.61 0.58
C THR A 450 -11.21 -8.97 0.25
N GLY A 451 -10.30 -9.70 -0.36
CA GLY A 451 -8.90 -9.38 -0.53
C GLY A 451 -8.01 -10.23 0.36
N GLY A 452 -6.75 -9.84 0.53
CA GLY A 452 -5.79 -10.63 1.26
C GLY A 452 -4.38 -10.07 1.26
N TYR A 453 -3.39 -10.92 1.54
CA TYR A 453 -1.96 -10.58 1.64
C TYR A 453 -1.08 -11.65 0.99
N VAL A 454 0.07 -11.26 0.49
CA VAL A 454 1.16 -12.22 0.23
C VAL A 454 1.73 -12.65 1.58
N TYR A 455 1.65 -13.93 1.89
CA TYR A 455 2.13 -14.47 3.17
C TYR A 455 3.66 -14.37 3.26
N ARG A 456 4.15 -13.73 4.32
CA ARG A 456 5.56 -13.53 4.60
C ARG A 456 5.95 -13.94 6.04
N GLY A 457 5.06 -14.69 6.69
CA GLY A 457 5.31 -15.33 7.98
C GLY A 457 6.18 -16.58 7.86
N THR A 458 6.41 -17.23 9.00
CA THR A 458 7.27 -18.43 9.11
C THR A 458 6.56 -19.67 9.60
N ASP A 459 5.35 -19.52 10.16
CA ASP A 459 4.63 -20.64 10.79
C ASP A 459 4.00 -21.61 9.79
N ILE A 460 3.80 -21.16 8.53
CA ILE A 460 3.28 -21.98 7.43
C ILE A 460 4.26 -21.92 6.25
N PRO A 461 5.36 -22.69 6.27
CA PRO A 461 6.41 -22.58 5.25
C PRO A 461 5.93 -22.79 3.82
N GLY A 462 4.98 -23.71 3.59
CA GLY A 462 4.41 -23.96 2.25
C GLY A 462 3.53 -22.83 1.71
N LEU A 463 3.20 -21.83 2.55
CA LEU A 463 2.43 -20.65 2.16
C LEU A 463 3.32 -19.44 1.83
N ALA A 464 4.62 -19.51 2.15
CA ALA A 464 5.55 -18.40 1.95
C ALA A 464 5.55 -17.95 0.48
N GLY A 465 5.43 -16.64 0.25
CA GLY A 465 5.36 -16.06 -1.09
C GLY A 465 4.03 -16.24 -1.83
N ARG A 466 3.00 -16.80 -1.21
CA ARG A 466 1.68 -16.99 -1.83
C ARG A 466 0.71 -15.89 -1.40
N TYR A 467 -0.07 -15.37 -2.33
CA TYR A 467 -1.17 -14.45 -2.02
C TYR A 467 -2.37 -15.26 -1.49
N VAL A 468 -2.75 -14.98 -0.26
CA VAL A 468 -3.90 -15.61 0.43
C VAL A 468 -5.04 -14.63 0.44
N PHE A 469 -6.22 -15.05 0.01
CA PHE A 469 -7.40 -14.19 -0.06
C PHE A 469 -8.68 -14.97 0.30
N ALA A 470 -9.79 -14.25 0.49
CA ALA A 470 -11.06 -14.85 0.88
C ALA A 470 -12.25 -14.18 0.21
N ASP A 471 -13.41 -14.86 0.28
CA ASP A 471 -14.72 -14.33 -0.08
C ASP A 471 -15.59 -14.15 1.18
N PHE A 472 -16.18 -12.98 1.30
CA PHE A 472 -17.01 -12.60 2.46
C PHE A 472 -18.27 -13.48 2.61
N VAL A 473 -18.90 -13.84 1.49
CA VAL A 473 -20.20 -14.54 1.50
C VAL A 473 -20.02 -16.04 1.64
N SER A 474 -19.08 -16.62 0.90
CA SER A 474 -18.85 -18.07 0.95
C SER A 474 -18.00 -18.48 2.15
N GLY A 475 -17.16 -17.58 2.70
CA GLY A 475 -16.22 -17.89 3.77
C GLY A 475 -15.06 -18.78 3.31
N ARG A 476 -14.85 -18.93 2.01
CA ARG A 476 -13.73 -19.68 1.43
C ARG A 476 -12.47 -18.85 1.46
N LEU A 477 -11.34 -19.52 1.74
CA LEU A 477 -10.00 -18.98 1.55
C LEU A 477 -9.30 -19.75 0.44
N TRP A 478 -8.54 -19.02 -0.35
CA TRP A 478 -7.70 -19.54 -1.42
C TRP A 478 -6.30 -18.98 -1.32
N HIS A 479 -5.39 -19.58 -2.06
CA HIS A 479 -4.08 -19.00 -2.30
C HIS A 479 -3.62 -19.20 -3.76
N VAL A 480 -2.76 -18.31 -4.21
CA VAL A 480 -2.06 -18.38 -5.50
C VAL A 480 -0.59 -18.01 -5.29
N PRO A 481 0.34 -18.44 -6.16
CA PRO A 481 1.70 -17.91 -6.13
C PRO A 481 1.71 -16.39 -6.21
N GLY A 482 2.54 -15.72 -5.40
CA GLY A 482 2.64 -14.25 -5.37
C GLY A 482 3.48 -13.68 -6.52
N ASP A 483 4.21 -14.52 -7.25
CA ASP A 483 5.05 -14.17 -8.39
C ASP A 483 4.36 -14.30 -9.76
N VAL A 484 3.03 -14.47 -9.75
CA VAL A 484 2.23 -14.54 -10.99
C VAL A 484 2.45 -13.27 -11.82
N ALA A 485 2.76 -13.46 -13.10
CA ALA A 485 2.88 -12.34 -14.02
C ALA A 485 1.58 -11.53 -14.08
N PRO A 486 1.61 -10.19 -14.05
CA PRO A 486 0.43 -9.34 -13.97
C PRO A 486 -0.51 -9.43 -15.20
N THR A 487 -0.11 -10.17 -16.23
CA THR A 487 -0.90 -10.40 -17.45
C THR A 487 -1.41 -11.84 -17.57
N ARG A 488 -1.25 -12.66 -16.53
CA ARG A 488 -1.65 -14.08 -16.53
C ARG A 488 -2.75 -14.31 -15.51
N VAL A 489 -3.92 -14.70 -15.96
CA VAL A 489 -4.99 -15.19 -15.07
C VAL A 489 -4.64 -16.60 -14.60
N VAL A 490 -4.58 -16.81 -13.29
CA VAL A 490 -4.27 -18.11 -12.68
C VAL A 490 -5.48 -18.68 -11.95
N GLN A 491 -5.46 -20.00 -11.75
CA GLN A 491 -6.45 -20.69 -10.91
C GLN A 491 -5.99 -20.68 -9.46
N ALA A 492 -6.89 -20.32 -8.56
CA ALA A 492 -6.62 -20.37 -7.13
C ALA A 492 -6.84 -21.78 -6.57
N ALA A 493 -5.95 -22.20 -5.67
CA ALA A 493 -6.16 -23.41 -4.88
C ALA A 493 -7.04 -23.07 -3.67
N GLU A 494 -8.16 -23.78 -3.51
CA GLU A 494 -8.99 -23.66 -2.30
C GLU A 494 -8.25 -24.28 -1.11
N ALA A 495 -8.00 -23.46 -0.09
CA ALA A 495 -7.25 -23.88 1.08
C ALA A 495 -8.15 -24.29 2.25
N VAL A 496 -9.28 -23.60 2.44
CA VAL A 496 -10.24 -23.94 3.51
C VAL A 496 -11.61 -23.29 3.29
N GLN A 497 -12.66 -24.01 3.72
CA GLN A 497 -14.02 -23.49 3.89
C GLN A 497 -14.21 -23.15 5.36
N SER A 498 -14.08 -21.87 5.73
CA SER A 498 -14.06 -21.44 7.13
C SER A 498 -15.44 -21.33 7.78
N GLY A 499 -16.48 -21.08 7.00
CA GLY A 499 -17.83 -20.77 7.48
C GLY A 499 -17.97 -19.38 8.13
N LEU A 500 -16.96 -18.52 8.02
CA LEU A 500 -16.93 -17.16 8.55
C LEU A 500 -17.43 -16.15 7.52
N ALA A 501 -17.91 -15.00 7.97
CA ALA A 501 -18.11 -13.82 7.13
C ALA A 501 -16.83 -12.96 7.20
N ILE A 502 -15.84 -13.28 6.38
CA ILE A 502 -14.50 -12.68 6.44
C ILE A 502 -14.54 -11.27 5.85
N ALA A 503 -14.63 -10.25 6.71
CA ALA A 503 -14.72 -8.85 6.30
C ALA A 503 -13.36 -8.23 5.93
N SER A 504 -12.28 -8.76 6.47
CA SER A 504 -10.92 -8.23 6.26
C SER A 504 -9.87 -9.26 6.65
N PHE A 505 -8.66 -9.01 6.19
CA PHE A 505 -7.43 -9.62 6.68
C PHE A 505 -6.66 -8.64 7.55
N ALA A 506 -5.71 -9.18 8.32
CA ALA A 506 -4.67 -8.43 8.99
C ALA A 506 -3.35 -9.20 8.92
N GLU A 507 -2.26 -8.48 8.80
CA GLU A 507 -0.91 -9.01 8.85
C GLU A 507 -0.22 -8.50 10.11
N SER A 508 0.36 -9.40 10.91
CA SER A 508 1.16 -9.02 12.07
C SER A 508 2.55 -8.53 11.66
N THR A 509 3.27 -7.92 12.59
CA THR A 509 4.63 -7.41 12.34
C THR A 509 5.62 -8.51 11.94
N ASP A 510 5.37 -9.77 12.33
CA ASP A 510 6.16 -10.96 11.95
C ASP A 510 5.65 -11.66 10.67
N GLY A 511 4.61 -11.11 10.00
CA GLY A 511 4.13 -11.59 8.71
C GLY A 511 3.06 -12.67 8.79
N GLU A 512 2.59 -13.02 9.99
CA GLU A 512 1.50 -13.98 10.16
C GLU A 512 0.15 -13.37 9.82
N LEU A 513 -0.75 -14.17 9.23
CA LEU A 513 -2.04 -13.69 8.75
C LEU A 513 -3.18 -14.02 9.71
N TYR A 514 -4.08 -13.06 9.81
CA TYR A 514 -5.31 -13.14 10.57
C TYR A 514 -6.49 -12.76 9.68
N VAL A 515 -7.68 -13.28 10.00
CA VAL A 515 -8.94 -12.87 9.38
C VAL A 515 -9.88 -12.31 10.44
N LEU A 516 -10.67 -11.32 10.02
CA LEU A 516 -11.70 -10.70 10.84
C LEU A 516 -13.06 -11.24 10.41
N ASP A 517 -13.71 -11.97 11.29
CA ASP A 517 -15.11 -12.32 11.12
C ASP A 517 -15.99 -11.11 11.44
N TYR A 518 -16.85 -10.72 10.51
CA TYR A 518 -17.79 -9.61 10.67
C TYR A 518 -18.73 -9.79 11.88
N GLY A 519 -18.89 -11.04 12.35
CA GLY A 519 -19.59 -11.40 13.59
C GLY A 519 -18.87 -10.97 14.87
N GLY A 520 -17.62 -10.47 14.80
CA GLY A 520 -16.96 -9.81 15.93
C GLY A 520 -15.76 -10.56 16.53
N ALA A 521 -15.16 -11.50 15.81
CA ALA A 521 -14.01 -12.26 16.29
C ALA A 521 -12.81 -12.16 15.34
N LEU A 522 -11.61 -12.41 15.86
CA LEU A 522 -10.37 -12.56 15.11
C LEU A 522 -9.97 -14.04 15.08
N TYR A 523 -9.46 -14.46 13.94
CA TYR A 523 -8.92 -15.80 13.73
C TYR A 523 -7.53 -15.72 13.13
N ARG A 524 -6.63 -16.58 13.57
CA ARG A 524 -5.32 -16.76 12.94
C ARG A 524 -5.42 -17.82 11.86
N ILE A 525 -4.77 -17.62 10.73
CA ILE A 525 -4.58 -18.64 9.71
C ILE A 525 -3.43 -19.53 10.16
N VAL A 526 -3.64 -20.85 10.14
CA VAL A 526 -2.67 -21.86 10.55
C VAL A 526 -2.63 -23.00 9.52
N ALA A 527 -1.55 -23.78 9.51
CA ALA A 527 -1.55 -25.04 8.75
C ALA A 527 -2.63 -25.98 9.32
N ALA A 528 -3.38 -26.66 8.47
CA ALA A 528 -4.29 -27.70 8.94
C ALA A 528 -3.51 -28.85 9.58
N PRO A 529 -4.07 -29.49 10.63
CA PRO A 529 -3.41 -30.59 11.35
C PRO A 529 -3.25 -31.86 10.49
#